data_0c31bf8fc939f2d1bdd42987540f72ea
#
_entry.id   0c31bf8fc939f2d1bdd42987540f72ea
#
_cell.length_a   1.000
_cell.length_b   1.000
_cell.length_c   1.000
_cell.angle_alpha   90.00
_cell.angle_beta   90.00
_cell.angle_gamma   90.00
#
_symmetry.space_group_name_H-M   'P 1'
#
loop_
_entity.id
_entity.type
_entity.pdbx_description
1 polymer ?
#
loop_
_entity_poly.entity_id
_entity_poly.type
_entity_poly.pdbx_seq_one_letter_code
_entity_poly.pdbx_strand_id
1 'polypeptide(L)'
;MRCSKCGSDNREGANFCNACGTALGNKCAACGALNQPGAKFCDECGAALTGGVTSKAEGVSPVAVPSAGERRHLTVLFCDLVGSTEIAAQLDPEDWREVVAGYHRTAAEAITRFGGHVAKYLGDGVMAYFGWPEAHDNDGERAGLAILDGISKLNEHPDSLPLKGGGPGWGSRPKLTARVGIDSGAVVVGTGADKDADVFGETPNIAARLQATATPSTVLITAATHRLISGLFVVEALGPRALKGITTLLEVFQVVRPTGVRGRLGAARGLTPFVGREEELALLLSRWQRAREGEGQLALVVGEAGIGKLRLVAEFHDRIRDAPHIWMESAGEQFFENSPFHALSEMLSQWLQPQGATDSEEQLERLERALASAGLKLDEAMPLIAELLQLPVGERYPALTMTPEQKRRRLYAVLMGWVFGAARLHRW
;
A
#
# COMPACT_ATOMS: atom_id res chain seq x y z
N MET A 1 1.21 30.29 52.43
CA MET A 1 1.34 28.86 51.98
C MET A 1 2.75 28.37 52.36
N ARG A 2 2.89 27.11 52.83
CA ARG A 2 4.13 26.55 53.36
C ARG A 2 4.86 25.78 52.24
N CYS A 3 6.17 26.01 52.09
CA CYS A 3 6.99 25.36 51.06
C CYS A 3 7.17 23.86 51.41
N SER A 4 6.88 22.96 50.51
CA SER A 4 7.01 21.51 50.67
C SER A 4 8.48 21.04 50.74
N LYS A 5 9.44 21.84 50.21
CA LYS A 5 10.85 21.48 50.16
C LYS A 5 11.64 21.96 51.40
N CYS A 6 11.38 23.17 51.88
CA CYS A 6 12.20 23.74 52.98
C CYS A 6 11.37 24.12 54.23
N GLY A 7 10.06 23.96 54.23
CA GLY A 7 9.16 24.27 55.34
C GLY A 7 8.92 25.74 55.64
N SER A 8 9.49 26.66 54.86
CA SER A 8 9.33 28.10 55.09
C SER A 8 7.95 28.59 54.70
N ASP A 9 7.39 29.50 55.50
CA ASP A 9 6.10 30.12 55.20
C ASP A 9 6.25 31.24 54.17
N ASN A 10 5.36 31.24 53.17
CA ASN A 10 5.32 32.20 52.06
C ASN A 10 3.96 32.88 52.01
N ARG A 11 3.90 34.08 51.46
CA ARG A 11 2.61 34.79 51.27
C ARG A 11 1.65 33.97 50.39
N GLU A 12 0.38 34.12 50.61
CA GLU A 12 -0.64 33.54 49.72
C GLU A 12 -0.47 34.06 48.28
N GLY A 13 -0.50 33.12 47.31
CA GLY A 13 -0.28 33.44 45.88
C GLY A 13 1.17 33.57 45.43
N ALA A 14 2.16 33.24 46.29
CA ALA A 14 3.56 33.25 45.86
C ALA A 14 3.86 32.12 44.88
N ASN A 15 4.44 32.46 43.73
CA ASN A 15 4.82 31.49 42.71
C ASN A 15 6.07 30.67 43.06
N PHE A 16 6.96 31.25 43.91
CA PHE A 16 8.20 30.63 44.30
C PHE A 16 8.45 30.85 45.80
N CYS A 17 9.09 29.92 46.44
CA CYS A 17 9.49 30.03 47.85
C CYS A 17 10.59 31.10 47.99
N ASN A 18 10.38 32.05 48.87
CA ASN A 18 11.32 33.15 49.17
C ASN A 18 12.61 32.67 49.85
N ALA A 19 12.61 31.46 50.46
CA ALA A 19 13.78 30.92 51.15
C ALA A 19 14.63 29.97 50.29
N CYS A 20 13.99 29.17 49.36
CA CYS A 20 14.72 28.15 48.59
C CYS A 20 14.45 28.16 47.09
N GLY A 21 13.66 29.13 46.57
CA GLY A 21 13.36 29.28 45.16
C GLY A 21 12.47 28.19 44.53
N THR A 22 11.99 27.21 45.30
CA THR A 22 11.14 26.14 44.79
C THR A 22 9.77 26.70 44.39
N ALA A 23 9.26 26.28 43.22
CA ALA A 23 7.92 26.65 42.78
C ALA A 23 6.83 26.16 43.75
N LEU A 24 5.92 27.06 44.13
CA LEU A 24 4.87 26.83 45.12
C LEU A 24 3.49 26.55 44.54
N GLY A 25 3.33 26.58 43.19
CA GLY A 25 2.09 26.32 42.51
C GLY A 25 2.29 25.60 41.17
N ASN A 26 1.33 24.82 40.72
CA ASN A 26 1.34 24.18 39.41
C ASN A 26 0.70 25.14 38.37
N LYS A 27 1.52 25.70 37.49
CA LYS A 27 1.04 26.51 36.39
C LYS A 27 0.51 25.57 35.28
N CYS A 28 -0.73 25.76 34.87
CA CYS A 28 -1.29 25.00 33.78
C CYS A 28 -0.55 25.32 32.47
N ALA A 29 -0.08 24.28 31.77
CA ALA A 29 0.61 24.44 30.49
C ALA A 29 -0.34 24.87 29.36
N ALA A 30 -1.62 24.57 29.48
CA ALA A 30 -2.60 24.87 28.43
C ALA A 30 -3.15 26.30 28.49
N CYS A 31 -3.48 26.81 29.69
CA CYS A 31 -4.09 28.15 29.84
C CYS A 31 -3.28 29.14 30.70
N GLY A 32 -2.17 28.70 31.30
CA GLY A 32 -1.33 29.53 32.14
C GLY A 32 -1.87 29.80 33.57
N ALA A 33 -3.03 29.30 33.94
CA ALA A 33 -3.63 29.47 35.26
C ALA A 33 -2.79 28.78 36.36
N LEU A 34 -2.72 29.40 37.53
CA LEU A 34 -2.05 28.85 38.71
C LEU A 34 -3.02 27.98 39.50
N ASN A 35 -2.66 26.74 39.74
CA ASN A 35 -3.46 25.75 40.41
C ASN A 35 -2.82 25.35 41.73
N GLN A 36 -3.58 24.81 42.66
CA GLN A 36 -3.08 24.35 43.96
C GLN A 36 -2.02 23.25 43.82
N PRO A 37 -1.03 23.18 44.70
CA PRO A 37 -0.06 22.10 44.74
C PRO A 37 -0.76 20.75 44.89
N GLY A 38 -0.55 19.82 43.91
CA GLY A 38 -1.19 18.51 43.93
C GLY A 38 -2.54 18.41 43.19
N ALA A 39 -3.04 19.50 42.61
CA ALA A 39 -4.20 19.45 41.71
C ALA A 39 -3.89 18.54 40.51
N LYS A 40 -4.81 17.61 40.23
CA LYS A 40 -4.68 16.69 39.08
C LYS A 40 -5.15 17.30 37.77
N PHE A 41 -6.06 18.27 37.86
CA PHE A 41 -6.66 18.99 36.72
C PHE A 41 -6.66 20.48 36.99
N CYS A 42 -6.59 21.30 35.94
CA CYS A 42 -6.64 22.73 36.02
C CYS A 42 -8.08 23.21 36.33
N ASP A 43 -8.23 24.07 37.33
CA ASP A 43 -9.52 24.62 37.75
C ASP A 43 -10.17 25.52 36.69
N GLU A 44 -9.35 26.13 35.80
CA GLU A 44 -9.83 27.06 34.78
C GLU A 44 -10.19 26.37 33.46
N CYS A 45 -9.38 25.39 32.99
CA CYS A 45 -9.56 24.79 31.65
C CYS A 45 -9.69 23.25 31.65
N GLY A 46 -9.67 22.60 32.79
CA GLY A 46 -9.81 21.14 32.92
C GLY A 46 -8.59 20.32 32.46
N ALA A 47 -7.52 20.94 31.98
CA ALA A 47 -6.34 20.22 31.53
C ALA A 47 -5.63 19.49 32.68
N ALA A 48 -5.11 18.27 32.44
CA ALA A 48 -4.39 17.50 33.45
C ALA A 48 -3.06 18.18 33.85
N LEU A 49 -2.86 18.31 35.17
CA LEU A 49 -1.70 19.00 35.78
C LEU A 49 -0.62 18.03 36.30
N THR A 50 -0.74 16.72 36.10
CA THR A 50 0.19 15.74 36.61
C THR A 50 1.54 15.83 35.90
N GLY A 51 2.47 16.47 36.56
CA GLY A 51 3.88 16.50 36.20
C GLY A 51 4.60 15.28 36.78
N GLY A 52 5.34 14.61 35.92
CA GLY A 52 6.57 13.92 36.18
C GLY A 52 6.54 12.69 37.09
N VAL A 53 6.47 11.51 36.48
CA VAL A 53 7.21 10.35 37.02
C VAL A 53 8.05 9.79 35.87
N THR A 54 9.37 9.90 36.07
CA THR A 54 10.38 9.26 35.22
C THR A 54 10.29 7.76 35.37
N SER A 55 9.90 7.06 34.31
CA SER A 55 10.26 5.66 34.14
C SER A 55 11.01 5.51 32.82
N LYS A 56 12.27 5.11 32.91
CA LYS A 56 13.08 4.64 31.81
C LYS A 56 12.36 3.47 31.14
N ALA A 57 12.04 3.61 29.89
CA ALA A 57 11.83 2.51 28.96
C ALA A 57 12.51 2.89 27.65
N GLU A 58 13.30 1.97 27.17
CA GLU A 58 14.22 2.11 26.04
C GLU A 58 13.46 2.26 24.72
N GLY A 59 13.89 3.19 23.90
CA GLY A 59 14.02 3.02 22.46
C GLY A 59 12.75 2.91 21.60
N VAL A 60 11.86 3.90 21.65
CA VAL A 60 11.08 4.30 20.47
C VAL A 60 11.09 5.82 20.44
N SER A 61 11.71 6.41 19.43
CA SER A 61 11.68 7.85 19.20
C SER A 61 10.21 8.30 19.04
N PRO A 62 9.73 9.28 19.84
CA PRO A 62 8.41 9.82 19.59
C PRO A 62 8.46 10.56 18.26
N VAL A 63 7.63 10.13 17.31
CA VAL A 63 7.35 10.91 16.11
C VAL A 63 6.83 12.26 16.60
N ALA A 64 7.61 13.31 16.37
CA ALA A 64 7.25 14.67 16.75
C ALA A 64 6.01 15.06 15.93
N VAL A 65 4.88 15.28 16.60
CA VAL A 65 3.69 15.88 15.99
C VAL A 65 4.01 17.34 15.75
N PRO A 66 4.08 17.83 14.51
CA PRO A 66 4.41 19.21 14.20
C PRO A 66 3.28 20.12 14.69
N SER A 67 3.59 21.10 15.53
CA SER A 67 2.64 22.11 16.04
C SER A 67 2.41 23.28 15.09
N ALA A 68 3.04 23.27 13.91
CA ALA A 68 2.82 24.24 12.83
C ALA A 68 2.70 23.42 11.54
N GLY A 69 1.75 23.74 10.66
CA GLY A 69 1.47 22.99 9.45
C GLY A 69 2.76 22.68 8.66
N GLU A 70 3.01 21.38 8.46
CA GLU A 70 4.18 20.90 7.74
C GLU A 70 3.87 20.82 6.25
N ARG A 71 4.74 21.37 5.43
CA ARG A 71 4.62 21.25 3.97
C ARG A 71 5.16 19.89 3.53
N ARG A 72 4.29 19.06 2.93
CA ARG A 72 4.62 17.73 2.43
C ARG A 72 4.15 17.55 1.00
N HIS A 73 4.72 16.58 0.31
CA HIS A 73 4.21 16.09 -0.96
C HIS A 73 3.42 14.81 -0.68
N LEU A 74 2.10 14.84 -0.90
CA LEU A 74 1.22 13.70 -0.66
C LEU A 74 0.56 13.24 -1.96
N THR A 75 0.19 11.97 -1.98
CA THR A 75 -0.80 11.44 -2.91
C THR A 75 -2.13 11.36 -2.19
N VAL A 76 -3.12 12.10 -2.68
CA VAL A 76 -4.46 12.19 -2.11
C VAL A 76 -5.42 11.42 -2.98
N LEU A 77 -6.26 10.63 -2.33
CA LEU A 77 -7.24 9.75 -2.95
C LEU A 77 -8.63 10.06 -2.44
N PHE A 78 -9.58 10.19 -3.37
CA PHE A 78 -11.00 10.18 -3.08
C PHE A 78 -11.65 8.99 -3.76
N CYS A 79 -12.45 8.26 -3.00
CA CYS A 79 -13.26 7.13 -3.48
C CYS A 79 -14.70 7.30 -3.02
N ASP A 80 -15.67 6.98 -3.86
CA ASP A 80 -17.09 7.19 -3.61
C ASP A 80 -17.93 6.10 -4.27
N LEU A 81 -19.04 5.71 -3.66
CA LEU A 81 -19.98 4.75 -4.24
C LEU A 81 -20.80 5.38 -5.35
N VAL A 82 -20.97 4.64 -6.43
CA VAL A 82 -21.81 5.06 -7.55
C VAL A 82 -23.25 4.66 -7.30
N GLY A 83 -24.16 5.61 -7.51
CA GLY A 83 -25.61 5.37 -7.36
C GLY A 83 -26.04 5.17 -5.90
N SER A 84 -25.25 5.62 -4.93
CA SER A 84 -25.54 5.49 -3.48
C SER A 84 -26.91 6.01 -3.07
N THR A 85 -27.34 7.15 -3.65
CA THR A 85 -28.67 7.72 -3.38
C THR A 85 -29.80 6.83 -3.87
N GLU A 86 -29.63 6.21 -5.04
CA GLU A 86 -30.63 5.31 -5.65
C GLU A 86 -30.70 3.99 -4.86
N ILE A 87 -29.54 3.48 -4.41
CA ILE A 87 -29.46 2.29 -3.57
C ILE A 87 -30.08 2.57 -2.20
N ALA A 88 -29.77 3.72 -1.60
CA ALA A 88 -30.33 4.13 -0.31
C ALA A 88 -31.86 4.27 -0.35
N ALA A 89 -32.41 4.73 -1.48
CA ALA A 89 -33.86 4.86 -1.65
C ALA A 89 -34.59 3.49 -1.76
N GLN A 90 -33.85 2.40 -2.00
CA GLN A 90 -34.40 1.04 -2.13
C GLN A 90 -34.20 0.20 -0.86
N LEU A 91 -33.45 0.69 0.12
CA LEU A 91 -33.10 -0.01 1.35
C LEU A 91 -33.69 0.69 2.58
N ASP A 92 -33.93 -0.09 3.64
CA ASP A 92 -34.19 0.50 4.93
C ASP A 92 -32.93 1.21 5.47
N PRO A 93 -33.05 2.27 6.29
CA PRO A 93 -31.94 3.04 6.79
C PRO A 93 -30.87 2.21 7.52
N GLU A 94 -31.30 1.16 8.23
CA GLU A 94 -30.40 0.23 8.93
C GLU A 94 -29.58 -0.61 7.96
N ASP A 95 -30.19 -1.14 6.91
CA ASP A 95 -29.55 -1.92 5.87
C ASP A 95 -28.58 -1.06 5.06
N TRP A 96 -28.99 0.16 4.70
CA TRP A 96 -28.12 1.13 4.05
C TRP A 96 -26.87 1.43 4.87
N ARG A 97 -27.04 1.63 6.19
CA ARG A 97 -25.90 1.84 7.10
C ARG A 97 -24.94 0.64 7.12
N GLU A 98 -25.45 -0.59 7.07
CA GLU A 98 -24.61 -1.79 7.01
C GLU A 98 -23.84 -1.90 5.68
N VAL A 99 -24.47 -1.55 4.55
CA VAL A 99 -23.83 -1.49 3.23
C VAL A 99 -22.68 -0.48 3.23
N VAL A 100 -22.92 0.74 3.70
CA VAL A 100 -21.88 1.79 3.78
C VAL A 100 -20.76 1.37 4.73
N ALA A 101 -21.08 0.78 5.88
CA ALA A 101 -20.07 0.30 6.83
C ALA A 101 -19.22 -0.83 6.23
N GLY A 102 -19.82 -1.73 5.45
CA GLY A 102 -19.12 -2.78 4.72
C GLY A 102 -18.16 -2.21 3.68
N TYR A 103 -18.62 -1.27 2.87
CA TYR A 103 -17.81 -0.56 1.90
C TYR A 103 -16.64 0.19 2.54
N HIS A 104 -16.91 0.97 3.61
CA HIS A 104 -15.85 1.69 4.34
C HIS A 104 -14.79 0.75 4.89
N ARG A 105 -15.18 -0.42 5.41
CA ARG A 105 -14.26 -1.43 5.91
C ARG A 105 -13.37 -1.97 4.78
N THR A 106 -13.95 -2.37 3.65
CA THR A 106 -13.21 -2.87 2.48
C THR A 106 -12.23 -1.82 1.94
N ALA A 107 -12.67 -0.56 1.83
CA ALA A 107 -11.82 0.54 1.40
C ALA A 107 -10.69 0.81 2.40
N ALA A 108 -10.99 0.84 3.70
CA ALA A 108 -10.00 1.06 4.75
C ALA A 108 -8.95 -0.07 4.80
N GLU A 109 -9.38 -1.32 4.70
CA GLU A 109 -8.50 -2.48 4.64
C GLU A 109 -7.54 -2.41 3.43
N ALA A 110 -8.07 -2.08 2.25
CA ALA A 110 -7.26 -1.91 1.04
C ALA A 110 -6.26 -0.75 1.20
N ILE A 111 -6.70 0.43 1.64
CA ILE A 111 -5.86 1.61 1.84
C ILE A 111 -4.75 1.32 2.87
N THR A 112 -5.11 0.79 4.03
CA THR A 112 -4.17 0.53 5.13
C THR A 112 -3.18 -0.56 4.77
N ARG A 113 -3.61 -1.59 4.05
CA ARG A 113 -2.74 -2.67 3.55
C ARG A 113 -1.58 -2.13 2.72
N PHE A 114 -1.80 -1.10 1.94
CA PHE A 114 -0.76 -0.46 1.12
C PHE A 114 -0.11 0.75 1.79
N GLY A 115 -0.26 0.91 3.12
CA GLY A 115 0.39 1.94 3.92
C GLY A 115 -0.22 3.33 3.75
N GLY A 116 -1.45 3.41 3.26
CA GLY A 116 -2.22 4.65 3.22
C GLY A 116 -2.90 4.94 4.56
N HIS A 117 -3.23 6.19 4.79
CA HIS A 117 -3.97 6.67 5.94
C HIS A 117 -5.38 7.10 5.52
N VAL A 118 -6.41 6.51 6.12
CA VAL A 118 -7.80 6.95 5.93
C VAL A 118 -8.00 8.22 6.73
N ALA A 119 -8.17 9.34 6.04
CA ALA A 119 -8.29 10.64 6.67
C ALA A 119 -9.70 10.95 7.14
N LYS A 120 -10.68 10.73 6.28
CA LYS A 120 -12.09 11.02 6.60
C LYS A 120 -13.04 10.11 5.83
N TYR A 121 -14.16 9.82 6.47
CA TYR A 121 -15.34 9.28 5.81
C TYR A 121 -16.32 10.43 5.52
N LEU A 122 -16.78 10.54 4.30
CA LEU A 122 -17.60 11.65 3.81
C LEU A 122 -18.94 11.09 3.28
N GLY A 123 -19.84 10.73 4.19
CA GLY A 123 -21.03 9.98 3.84
C GLY A 123 -20.69 8.58 3.36
N ASP A 124 -20.91 8.31 2.07
CA ASP A 124 -20.51 7.09 1.36
C ASP A 124 -19.14 7.21 0.67
N GLY A 125 -18.44 8.35 0.86
CA GLY A 125 -17.11 8.58 0.33
C GLY A 125 -15.99 8.30 1.34
N VAL A 126 -14.80 8.04 0.84
CA VAL A 126 -13.56 7.85 1.60
C VAL A 126 -12.49 8.77 1.07
N MET A 127 -11.85 9.52 1.95
CA MET A 127 -10.67 10.33 1.67
C MET A 127 -9.45 9.69 2.34
N ALA A 128 -8.38 9.50 1.59
CA ALA A 128 -7.16 8.88 2.10
C ALA A 128 -5.90 9.60 1.60
N TYR A 129 -4.81 9.44 2.35
CA TYR A 129 -3.50 9.97 2.03
C TYR A 129 -2.46 8.87 1.97
N PHE A 130 -1.49 9.03 1.06
CA PHE A 130 -0.24 8.28 1.02
C PHE A 130 0.90 9.28 1.11
N GLY A 131 1.90 9.00 1.96
CA GLY A 131 2.98 9.93 2.30
C GLY A 131 2.81 10.64 3.65
N TRP A 132 1.78 10.25 4.44
CA TRP A 132 1.57 10.69 5.81
C TRP A 132 0.88 9.58 6.62
N PRO A 133 1.24 9.35 7.90
CA PRO A 133 2.29 10.03 8.67
C PRO A 133 3.71 9.70 8.17
N GLU A 134 3.90 8.57 7.53
CA GLU A 134 5.17 8.13 6.94
C GLU A 134 5.15 8.34 5.42
N ALA A 135 6.24 8.86 4.87
CA ALA A 135 6.41 9.05 3.44
C ALA A 135 7.28 7.92 2.86
N HIS A 136 6.88 7.43 1.69
CA HIS A 136 7.59 6.39 0.97
C HIS A 136 7.88 6.86 -0.46
N ASP A 137 8.93 6.32 -1.06
CA ASP A 137 9.33 6.69 -2.43
C ASP A 137 8.28 6.32 -3.50
N ASN A 138 7.37 5.40 -3.17
CA ASN A 138 6.36 4.85 -4.06
C ASN A 138 4.90 5.11 -3.61
N ASP A 139 4.63 6.19 -2.90
CA ASP A 139 3.29 6.51 -2.39
C ASP A 139 2.22 6.58 -3.49
N GLY A 140 2.58 7.09 -4.69
CA GLY A 140 1.67 7.08 -5.84
C GLY A 140 1.34 5.68 -6.37
N GLU A 141 2.31 4.78 -6.39
CA GLU A 141 2.13 3.37 -6.75
C GLU A 141 1.23 2.66 -5.74
N ARG A 142 1.49 2.87 -4.45
CA ARG A 142 0.71 2.32 -3.34
C ARG A 142 -0.75 2.73 -3.43
N ALA A 143 -1.02 4.00 -3.71
CA ALA A 143 -2.37 4.51 -3.91
C ALA A 143 -3.07 3.81 -5.08
N GLY A 144 -2.38 3.63 -6.21
CA GLY A 144 -2.90 2.92 -7.37
C GLY A 144 -3.23 1.46 -7.08
N LEU A 145 -2.32 0.74 -6.40
CA LEU A 145 -2.51 -0.67 -6.02
C LEU A 145 -3.65 -0.83 -5.01
N ALA A 146 -3.72 0.02 -3.98
CA ALA A 146 -4.76 -0.02 -2.97
C ALA A 146 -6.16 0.04 -3.58
N ILE A 147 -6.33 0.91 -4.56
CA ILE A 147 -7.63 1.10 -5.20
C ILE A 147 -7.99 -0.04 -6.14
N LEU A 148 -7.05 -0.55 -6.92
CA LEU A 148 -7.32 -1.71 -7.77
C LEU A 148 -7.68 -2.94 -6.94
N ASP A 149 -6.98 -3.19 -5.81
CA ASP A 149 -7.33 -4.24 -4.84
C ASP A 149 -8.72 -4.02 -4.23
N GLY A 150 -9.04 -2.78 -3.83
CA GLY A 150 -10.35 -2.44 -3.27
C GLY A 150 -11.51 -2.62 -4.26
N ILE A 151 -11.35 -2.17 -5.50
CA ILE A 151 -12.37 -2.34 -6.56
C ILE A 151 -12.54 -3.83 -6.91
N SER A 152 -11.45 -4.61 -6.99
CA SER A 152 -11.52 -6.05 -7.24
C SER A 152 -12.35 -6.75 -6.16
N LYS A 153 -12.05 -6.49 -4.89
CA LYS A 153 -12.79 -7.07 -3.75
C LYS A 153 -14.27 -6.69 -3.72
N LEU A 154 -14.61 -5.46 -4.08
CA LEU A 154 -16.01 -5.05 -4.21
C LEU A 154 -16.74 -5.83 -5.32
N ASN A 155 -16.03 -6.20 -6.38
CA ASN A 155 -16.60 -6.96 -7.49
C ASN A 155 -16.68 -8.47 -7.23
N GLU A 156 -15.70 -9.03 -6.50
CA GLU A 156 -15.58 -10.48 -6.26
C GLU A 156 -16.52 -11.00 -5.16
N HIS A 157 -16.85 -10.14 -4.19
CA HIS A 157 -17.66 -10.53 -3.04
C HIS A 157 -18.91 -9.68 -2.85
N PRO A 158 -19.87 -9.68 -3.79
CA PRO A 158 -21.16 -9.00 -3.59
C PRO A 158 -21.92 -9.58 -2.38
N ASP A 159 -21.59 -10.83 -1.97
CA ASP A 159 -22.22 -11.53 -0.83
C ASP A 159 -21.54 -11.27 0.52
N SER A 160 -20.36 -10.67 0.56
CA SER A 160 -19.61 -10.42 1.80
C SER A 160 -20.11 -9.23 2.62
N LEU A 161 -21.01 -8.43 2.07
CA LEU A 161 -21.70 -7.39 2.82
C LEU A 161 -22.77 -8.04 3.72
N PRO A 162 -22.69 -7.92 5.06
CA PRO A 162 -23.60 -8.57 5.97
C PRO A 162 -24.96 -7.85 5.96
N LEU A 163 -25.84 -8.24 5.05
CA LEU A 163 -27.25 -7.83 5.11
C LEU A 163 -28.02 -8.89 5.89
N LYS A 164 -28.42 -8.58 7.11
CA LYS A 164 -29.30 -9.38 7.94
C LYS A 164 -30.74 -9.10 7.52
N GLY A 165 -31.29 -9.80 6.55
CA GLY A 165 -32.70 -9.64 6.20
C GLY A 165 -33.04 -10.20 4.83
N GLY A 166 -32.95 -11.53 4.66
CA GLY A 166 -33.54 -12.22 3.51
C GLY A 166 -35.03 -12.44 3.68
N GLY A 167 -35.86 -11.44 3.43
CA GLY A 167 -37.30 -11.62 3.24
C GLY A 167 -37.57 -12.09 1.79
N PRO A 168 -38.68 -12.84 1.52
CA PRO A 168 -39.09 -13.25 0.19
C PRO A 168 -39.56 -12.00 -0.60
N GLY A 169 -38.65 -11.38 -1.34
CA GLY A 169 -38.87 -10.17 -2.13
C GLY A 169 -37.62 -9.45 -2.58
N TRP A 170 -36.45 -9.86 -2.11
CA TRP A 170 -35.18 -9.28 -2.51
C TRP A 170 -34.71 -9.89 -3.83
N GLY A 171 -34.95 -9.14 -4.90
CA GLY A 171 -34.18 -9.33 -6.14
C GLY A 171 -32.69 -9.21 -5.85
N SER A 172 -31.85 -9.72 -6.74
CA SER A 172 -30.37 -9.76 -6.63
C SER A 172 -29.80 -8.54 -5.91
N ARG A 173 -28.87 -8.76 -4.95
CA ARG A 173 -28.15 -7.72 -4.19
C ARG A 173 -27.59 -6.67 -5.14
N PRO A 174 -27.63 -5.37 -4.75
CA PRO A 174 -27.10 -4.31 -5.61
C PRO A 174 -25.59 -4.52 -5.80
N LYS A 175 -25.13 -4.53 -7.03
CA LYS A 175 -23.71 -4.56 -7.34
C LYS A 175 -23.12 -3.19 -6.99
N LEU A 176 -22.26 -3.15 -5.97
CA LEU A 176 -21.59 -1.92 -5.60
C LEU A 176 -20.46 -1.62 -6.59
N THR A 177 -20.40 -0.39 -7.04
CA THR A 177 -19.31 0.13 -7.86
C THR A 177 -18.78 1.41 -7.26
N ALA A 178 -17.48 1.62 -7.34
CA ALA A 178 -16.84 2.82 -6.83
C ALA A 178 -16.22 3.62 -7.97
N ARG A 179 -16.05 4.91 -7.78
CA ARG A 179 -15.30 5.82 -8.66
C ARG A 179 -14.21 6.50 -7.86
N VAL A 180 -13.04 6.64 -8.45
CA VAL A 180 -11.84 7.08 -7.73
C VAL A 180 -11.12 8.19 -8.50
N GLY A 181 -10.66 9.18 -7.74
CA GLY A 181 -9.78 10.24 -8.23
C GLY A 181 -8.53 10.35 -7.36
N ILE A 182 -7.37 10.41 -7.99
CA ILE A 182 -6.06 10.51 -7.31
C ILE A 182 -5.28 11.68 -7.89
N ASP A 183 -4.76 12.52 -7.00
CA ASP A 183 -3.80 13.56 -7.35
C ASP A 183 -2.62 13.57 -6.40
N SER A 184 -1.45 13.98 -6.89
CA SER A 184 -0.21 14.04 -6.11
C SER A 184 0.38 15.43 -6.20
N GLY A 185 0.68 16.04 -5.04
CA GLY A 185 1.21 17.39 -5.02
C GLY A 185 1.58 17.88 -3.62
N ALA A 186 2.07 19.12 -3.59
CA ALA A 186 2.45 19.78 -2.36
C ALA A 186 1.21 20.22 -1.57
N VAL A 187 1.19 19.89 -0.30
CA VAL A 187 0.13 20.23 0.65
C VAL A 187 0.71 20.71 1.96
N VAL A 188 -0.12 21.36 2.77
CA VAL A 188 0.21 21.67 4.16
C VAL A 188 -0.62 20.74 5.05
N VAL A 189 0.06 19.94 5.86
CA VAL A 189 -0.57 19.08 6.85
C VAL A 189 -0.63 19.84 8.16
N GLY A 190 -1.82 20.14 8.64
CA GLY A 190 -2.06 20.81 9.91
C GLY A 190 -2.66 19.85 10.94
N THR A 191 -2.38 20.09 12.21
CA THR A 191 -3.11 19.45 13.31
C THR A 191 -4.43 20.18 13.50
N GLY A 192 -5.54 19.57 13.06
CA GLY A 192 -6.89 20.05 13.40
C GLY A 192 -7.22 19.87 14.87
N ALA A 193 -8.37 20.39 15.31
CA ALA A 193 -8.87 20.24 16.68
C ALA A 193 -9.12 18.76 17.06
N ASP A 194 -9.44 17.94 16.08
CA ASP A 194 -9.48 16.49 16.20
C ASP A 194 -8.13 15.90 15.77
N LYS A 195 -7.72 14.78 16.36
CA LYS A 195 -6.41 14.13 16.17
C LYS A 195 -6.08 13.74 14.73
N ASP A 196 -6.98 13.98 13.80
CA ASP A 196 -6.81 13.72 12.37
C ASP A 196 -6.15 14.91 11.68
N ALA A 197 -5.13 14.66 10.87
CA ALA A 197 -4.42 15.70 10.15
C ALA A 197 -5.31 16.29 9.04
N ASP A 198 -5.64 17.55 9.14
CA ASP A 198 -6.25 18.27 8.03
C ASP A 198 -5.19 18.62 6.98
N VAL A 199 -5.49 18.34 5.73
CA VAL A 199 -4.60 18.62 4.59
C VAL A 199 -5.15 19.76 3.77
N PHE A 200 -4.33 20.80 3.61
CA PHE A 200 -4.67 22.03 2.89
C PHE A 200 -3.85 22.15 1.62
N GLY A 201 -4.48 22.51 0.51
CA GLY A 201 -3.82 22.68 -0.78
C GLY A 201 -4.76 22.42 -1.95
N GLU A 202 -4.22 22.49 -3.17
CA GLU A 202 -5.01 22.20 -4.39
C GLU A 202 -5.22 20.70 -4.59
N THR A 203 -4.26 19.88 -4.19
CA THR A 203 -4.24 18.41 -4.40
C THR A 203 -5.52 17.73 -3.90
N PRO A 204 -6.03 17.95 -2.66
CA PRO A 204 -7.29 17.36 -2.24
C PRO A 204 -8.48 17.79 -3.10
N ASN A 205 -8.51 19.06 -3.50
CA ASN A 205 -9.58 19.60 -4.33
C ASN A 205 -9.57 18.99 -5.74
N ILE A 206 -8.37 18.84 -6.32
CA ILE A 206 -8.21 18.20 -7.64
C ILE A 206 -8.65 16.74 -7.57
N ALA A 207 -8.18 15.96 -6.58
CA ALA A 207 -8.53 14.56 -6.42
C ALA A 207 -10.05 14.36 -6.26
N ALA A 208 -10.72 15.19 -5.44
CA ALA A 208 -12.17 15.17 -5.27
C ALA A 208 -12.94 15.50 -6.57
N ARG A 209 -12.49 16.50 -7.34
CA ARG A 209 -13.10 16.86 -8.63
C ARG A 209 -12.88 15.79 -9.68
N LEU A 210 -11.70 15.18 -9.68
CA LEU A 210 -11.37 14.10 -10.58
C LEU A 210 -12.25 12.88 -10.33
N GLN A 211 -12.41 12.50 -9.06
CA GLN A 211 -13.32 11.42 -8.63
C GLN A 211 -14.75 11.68 -9.12
N ALA A 212 -15.27 12.92 -9.02
CA ALA A 212 -16.62 13.26 -9.46
C ALA A 212 -16.82 13.10 -10.97
N THR A 213 -15.76 13.10 -11.78
CA THR A 213 -15.81 12.90 -13.25
C THR A 213 -15.52 11.46 -13.67
N ALA A 214 -15.11 10.60 -12.75
CA ALA A 214 -14.80 9.21 -13.04
C ALA A 214 -16.06 8.40 -13.36
N THR A 215 -15.95 7.49 -14.32
CA THR A 215 -16.99 6.50 -14.60
C THR A 215 -16.98 5.39 -13.55
N PRO A 216 -18.09 4.63 -13.40
CA PRO A 216 -18.14 3.52 -12.46
C PRO A 216 -16.98 2.53 -12.63
N SER A 217 -16.42 2.06 -11.51
CA SER A 217 -15.29 1.13 -11.44
C SER A 217 -14.02 1.62 -12.17
N THR A 218 -13.81 2.94 -12.25
CA THR A 218 -12.60 3.51 -12.83
C THR A 218 -11.79 4.34 -11.85
N VAL A 219 -10.49 4.39 -12.10
CA VAL A 219 -9.51 5.17 -11.34
C VAL A 219 -8.94 6.23 -12.27
N LEU A 220 -9.21 7.49 -11.97
CA LEU A 220 -8.65 8.62 -12.71
C LEU A 220 -7.49 9.24 -11.93
N ILE A 221 -6.45 9.61 -12.66
CA ILE A 221 -5.26 10.25 -12.13
C ILE A 221 -4.88 11.49 -12.95
N THR A 222 -4.19 12.42 -12.33
CA THR A 222 -3.61 13.58 -13.03
C THR A 222 -2.25 13.26 -13.62
N ALA A 223 -1.73 14.15 -14.47
CA ALA A 223 -0.35 14.09 -14.97
C ALA A 223 0.70 14.09 -13.85
N ALA A 224 0.41 14.74 -12.71
CA ALA A 224 1.31 14.72 -11.55
C ALA A 224 1.46 13.30 -11.00
N THR A 225 0.35 12.62 -10.73
CA THR A 225 0.35 11.22 -10.28
C THR A 225 0.90 10.29 -11.36
N HIS A 226 0.50 10.49 -12.65
CA HIS A 226 1.00 9.67 -13.77
C HIS A 226 2.52 9.66 -13.85
N ARG A 227 3.20 10.81 -13.64
CA ARG A 227 4.68 10.86 -13.62
C ARG A 227 5.30 10.02 -12.51
N LEU A 228 4.63 9.92 -11.37
CA LEU A 228 5.10 9.11 -10.23
C LEU A 228 4.96 7.61 -10.47
N ILE A 229 3.94 7.18 -11.22
CA ILE A 229 3.64 5.77 -11.49
C ILE A 229 3.98 5.35 -12.93
N SER A 230 4.67 6.19 -13.68
CA SER A 230 5.00 5.95 -15.09
C SER A 230 5.74 4.62 -15.27
N GLY A 231 5.23 3.78 -16.16
CA GLY A 231 5.75 2.45 -16.45
C GLY A 231 5.35 1.35 -15.46
N LEU A 232 4.78 1.71 -14.28
CA LEU A 232 4.31 0.75 -13.28
C LEU A 232 2.87 0.30 -13.55
N PHE A 233 2.10 1.14 -14.23
CA PHE A 233 0.73 0.86 -14.61
C PHE A 233 0.51 1.08 -16.11
N VAL A 234 -0.36 0.28 -16.69
CA VAL A 234 -0.97 0.56 -17.98
C VAL A 234 -2.02 1.64 -17.74
N VAL A 235 -1.85 2.76 -18.43
CA VAL A 235 -2.77 3.89 -18.34
C VAL A 235 -3.29 4.27 -19.71
N GLU A 236 -4.53 4.75 -19.77
CA GLU A 236 -5.16 5.32 -20.95
C GLU A 236 -5.23 6.84 -20.81
N ALA A 237 -4.71 7.58 -21.78
CA ALA A 237 -4.78 9.03 -21.79
C ALA A 237 -6.18 9.49 -22.20
N LEU A 238 -6.86 10.21 -21.33
CA LEU A 238 -8.18 10.79 -21.58
C LEU A 238 -8.12 12.24 -22.12
N GLY A 239 -6.89 12.78 -22.20
CA GLY A 239 -6.62 14.15 -22.66
C GLY A 239 -6.95 15.22 -21.62
N PRO A 240 -6.83 16.50 -22.02
CA PRO A 240 -7.06 17.64 -21.14
C PRO A 240 -8.55 17.76 -20.80
N ARG A 241 -8.86 17.88 -19.50
CA ARG A 241 -10.22 18.07 -18.99
C ARG A 241 -10.35 19.31 -18.13
N ALA A 242 -11.48 19.99 -18.28
CA ALA A 242 -11.87 21.07 -17.38
C ALA A 242 -12.55 20.49 -16.15
N LEU A 243 -12.03 20.78 -14.96
CA LEU A 243 -12.65 20.38 -13.70
C LEU A 243 -13.32 21.62 -13.06
N LYS A 244 -14.50 21.42 -12.48
CA LYS A 244 -15.28 22.51 -11.88
C LYS A 244 -14.47 23.26 -10.82
N GLY A 245 -14.29 24.57 -10.98
CA GLY A 245 -13.57 25.43 -10.04
C GLY A 245 -12.04 25.37 -10.18
N ILE A 246 -11.50 24.71 -11.21
CA ILE A 246 -10.09 24.73 -11.58
C ILE A 246 -9.97 25.48 -12.91
N THR A 247 -9.13 26.51 -12.94
CA THR A 247 -9.01 27.42 -14.08
C THR A 247 -8.20 26.84 -15.23
N THR A 248 -7.34 25.86 -14.96
CA THR A 248 -6.47 25.22 -15.95
C THR A 248 -7.03 23.88 -16.38
N LEU A 249 -6.86 23.55 -17.67
CA LEU A 249 -7.11 22.20 -18.15
C LEU A 249 -6.06 21.23 -17.57
N LEU A 250 -6.51 20.13 -17.01
CA LEU A 250 -5.62 19.09 -16.46
C LEU A 250 -5.60 17.89 -17.40
N GLU A 251 -4.41 17.41 -17.70
CA GLU A 251 -4.23 16.12 -18.36
C GLU A 251 -4.65 15.00 -17.43
N VAL A 252 -5.62 14.20 -17.87
CA VAL A 252 -6.24 13.11 -17.10
C VAL A 252 -5.94 11.78 -17.77
N PHE A 253 -5.64 10.80 -16.91
CA PHE A 253 -5.36 9.41 -17.32
C PHE A 253 -6.25 8.47 -16.53
N GLN A 254 -6.64 7.36 -17.14
CA GLN A 254 -7.30 6.25 -16.46
C GLN A 254 -6.29 5.14 -16.19
N VAL A 255 -6.21 4.70 -14.95
CA VAL A 255 -5.42 3.51 -14.56
C VAL A 255 -6.20 2.27 -14.95
N VAL A 256 -5.60 1.40 -15.77
CA VAL A 256 -6.24 0.18 -16.26
C VAL A 256 -5.83 -1.03 -15.43
N ARG A 257 -4.52 -1.25 -15.28
CA ARG A 257 -3.96 -2.37 -14.51
C ARG A 257 -2.47 -2.14 -14.21
N PRO A 258 -1.88 -2.86 -13.25
CA PRO A 258 -0.43 -2.88 -13.08
C PRO A 258 0.24 -3.48 -14.33
N THR A 259 1.45 -3.01 -14.66
CA THR A 259 2.27 -3.59 -15.74
C THR A 259 2.98 -4.87 -15.30
N GLY A 260 3.03 -5.13 -13.99
CA GLY A 260 3.89 -6.15 -13.40
C GLY A 260 5.38 -5.75 -13.32
N VAL A 261 5.74 -4.61 -13.89
CA VAL A 261 7.09 -4.04 -13.75
C VAL A 261 7.21 -3.42 -12.37
N ARG A 262 8.18 -3.87 -11.60
CA ARG A 262 8.42 -3.40 -10.23
C ARG A 262 9.51 -2.36 -10.17
N GLY A 263 9.21 -1.28 -9.49
CA GLY A 263 10.13 -0.19 -9.23
C GLY A 263 10.43 0.70 -10.43
N ARG A 264 10.82 1.93 -10.12
CA ARG A 264 11.10 2.97 -11.13
C ARG A 264 12.22 2.62 -12.10
N LEU A 265 13.14 1.74 -11.73
CA LEU A 265 14.26 1.33 -12.57
C LEU A 265 13.83 0.43 -13.74
N GLY A 266 12.91 -0.51 -13.49
CA GLY A 266 12.34 -1.34 -14.58
C GLY A 266 11.41 -0.55 -15.49
N ALA A 267 10.79 0.51 -14.99
CA ALA A 267 9.89 1.40 -15.72
C ALA A 267 10.60 2.58 -16.43
N ALA A 268 11.80 2.96 -15.97
CA ALA A 268 12.49 4.15 -16.47
C ALA A 268 13.10 3.93 -17.85
N ARG A 269 12.57 4.63 -18.84
CA ARG A 269 13.23 4.80 -20.14
C ARG A 269 14.28 5.90 -20.01
N GLY A 270 15.56 5.59 -20.27
CA GLY A 270 16.65 6.57 -20.28
C GLY A 270 17.32 6.77 -18.92
N LEU A 271 17.82 5.69 -18.33
CA LEU A 271 18.66 5.75 -17.15
C LEU A 271 19.95 6.56 -17.44
N THR A 272 20.42 7.30 -16.44
CA THR A 272 21.74 7.96 -16.51
C THR A 272 22.85 6.94 -16.74
N PRO A 273 24.01 7.34 -17.30
CA PRO A 273 25.14 6.44 -17.44
C PRO A 273 25.49 5.75 -16.11
N PHE A 274 25.84 4.48 -16.19
CA PHE A 274 26.30 3.71 -15.05
C PHE A 274 27.76 4.07 -14.76
N VAL A 275 28.06 4.51 -13.54
CA VAL A 275 29.39 5.00 -13.15
C VAL A 275 29.73 4.54 -11.73
N GLY A 276 30.98 4.17 -11.51
CA GLY A 276 31.58 4.01 -10.18
C GLY A 276 31.28 2.68 -9.48
N ARG A 277 30.86 1.64 -10.22
CA ARG A 277 30.66 0.28 -9.70
C ARG A 277 31.08 -0.80 -10.69
N GLU A 278 32.14 -0.52 -11.37
CA GLU A 278 32.70 -1.38 -12.43
C GLU A 278 33.26 -2.69 -11.86
N GLU A 279 33.80 -2.66 -10.65
CA GLU A 279 34.34 -3.85 -9.97
C GLU A 279 33.25 -4.81 -9.56
N GLU A 280 32.15 -4.30 -8.96
CA GLU A 280 31.02 -5.12 -8.55
C GLU A 280 30.30 -5.71 -9.77
N LEU A 281 30.18 -4.94 -10.85
CA LEU A 281 29.62 -5.42 -12.11
C LEU A 281 30.52 -6.52 -12.74
N ALA A 282 31.82 -6.32 -12.75
CA ALA A 282 32.77 -7.32 -13.25
C ALA A 282 32.70 -8.63 -12.44
N LEU A 283 32.53 -8.53 -11.12
CA LEU A 283 32.33 -9.70 -10.27
C LEU A 283 31.06 -10.47 -10.65
N LEU A 284 29.92 -9.77 -10.83
CA LEU A 284 28.67 -10.39 -11.26
C LEU A 284 28.80 -11.07 -12.62
N LEU A 285 29.45 -10.43 -13.59
CA LEU A 285 29.73 -11.00 -14.92
C LEU A 285 30.64 -12.25 -14.86
N SER A 286 31.66 -12.23 -13.99
CA SER A 286 32.49 -13.40 -13.73
C SER A 286 31.71 -14.57 -13.16
N ARG A 287 30.78 -14.31 -12.20
CA ARG A 287 29.91 -15.35 -11.65
C ARG A 287 28.92 -15.88 -12.70
N TRP A 288 28.40 -15.01 -13.54
CA TRP A 288 27.59 -15.39 -14.69
C TRP A 288 28.30 -16.35 -15.64
N GLN A 289 29.53 -16.07 -15.97
CA GLN A 289 30.32 -16.95 -16.83
C GLN A 289 30.48 -18.36 -16.23
N ARG A 290 30.78 -18.46 -14.93
CA ARG A 290 30.83 -19.76 -14.22
C ARG A 290 29.49 -20.46 -14.20
N ALA A 291 28.38 -19.71 -14.03
CA ALA A 291 27.03 -20.28 -14.09
C ALA A 291 26.76 -20.90 -15.46
N ARG A 292 27.17 -20.25 -16.55
CA ARG A 292 27.08 -20.80 -17.91
C ARG A 292 27.89 -22.08 -18.11
N GLU A 293 28.97 -22.23 -17.39
CA GLU A 293 29.82 -23.45 -17.39
C GLU A 293 29.22 -24.58 -16.54
N GLY A 294 28.05 -24.36 -15.97
CA GLY A 294 27.32 -25.35 -15.17
C GLY A 294 27.60 -25.30 -13.67
N GLU A 295 28.37 -24.32 -13.21
CA GLU A 295 28.62 -24.08 -11.80
C GLU A 295 27.55 -23.16 -11.22
N GLY A 296 26.58 -23.70 -10.50
CA GLY A 296 25.53 -22.90 -9.83
C GLY A 296 26.14 -21.76 -8.99
N GLN A 297 25.68 -20.54 -9.18
CA GLN A 297 26.20 -19.37 -8.48
C GLN A 297 25.09 -18.70 -7.66
N LEU A 298 25.46 -18.19 -6.50
CA LEU A 298 24.64 -17.30 -5.67
C LEU A 298 25.40 -15.99 -5.47
N ALA A 299 24.81 -14.88 -5.85
CA ALA A 299 25.32 -13.55 -5.58
C ALA A 299 24.36 -12.80 -4.63
N LEU A 300 24.92 -12.27 -3.55
CA LEU A 300 24.17 -11.47 -2.58
C LEU A 300 24.66 -10.02 -2.66
N VAL A 301 23.76 -9.11 -3.07
CA VAL A 301 24.01 -7.67 -3.13
C VAL A 301 23.39 -7.00 -1.91
N VAL A 302 24.25 -6.57 -0.98
CA VAL A 302 23.82 -5.97 0.31
C VAL A 302 24.27 -4.51 0.37
N GLY A 303 23.47 -3.67 0.98
CA GLY A 303 23.78 -2.25 1.18
C GLY A 303 22.55 -1.47 1.66
N GLU A 304 22.76 -0.22 2.03
CA GLU A 304 21.71 0.69 2.49
C GLU A 304 20.67 0.97 1.40
N ALA A 305 19.48 1.40 1.82
CA ALA A 305 18.44 1.84 0.88
C ALA A 305 18.97 3.00 0.02
N GLY A 306 18.62 3.01 -1.27
CA GLY A 306 19.04 4.06 -2.19
C GLY A 306 20.49 3.99 -2.71
N ILE A 307 21.37 3.10 -2.19
CA ILE A 307 22.80 2.97 -2.60
C ILE A 307 23.00 2.50 -4.06
N GLY A 308 21.93 2.12 -4.76
CA GLY A 308 22.01 1.71 -6.17
C GLY A 308 22.09 0.20 -6.43
N LYS A 309 21.68 -0.65 -5.48
CA LYS A 309 21.65 -2.13 -5.67
C LYS A 309 20.87 -2.55 -6.92
N LEU A 310 19.66 -2.05 -7.06
CA LEU A 310 18.81 -2.35 -8.22
C LEU A 310 19.43 -1.84 -9.53
N ARG A 311 20.10 -0.68 -9.50
CA ARG A 311 20.79 -0.15 -10.67
C ARG A 311 21.93 -1.06 -11.12
N LEU A 312 22.67 -1.63 -10.17
CA LEU A 312 23.74 -2.60 -10.47
C LEU A 312 23.15 -3.88 -11.09
N VAL A 313 22.04 -4.41 -10.55
CA VAL A 313 21.37 -5.60 -11.09
C VAL A 313 20.80 -5.33 -12.50
N ALA A 314 20.21 -4.15 -12.71
CA ALA A 314 19.68 -3.75 -14.02
C ALA A 314 20.81 -3.62 -15.07
N GLU A 315 21.95 -3.03 -14.70
CA GLU A 315 23.12 -2.93 -15.58
C GLU A 315 23.70 -4.33 -15.90
N PHE A 316 23.77 -5.20 -14.89
CA PHE A 316 24.17 -6.59 -15.10
C PHE A 316 23.26 -7.30 -16.10
N HIS A 317 21.93 -7.19 -15.92
CA HIS A 317 20.96 -7.77 -16.84
C HIS A 317 21.12 -7.23 -18.27
N ASP A 318 21.33 -5.93 -18.39
CA ASP A 318 21.58 -5.29 -19.70
C ASP A 318 22.83 -5.85 -20.38
N ARG A 319 23.92 -6.09 -19.63
CA ARG A 319 25.17 -6.65 -20.15
C ARG A 319 25.08 -8.10 -20.60
N ILE A 320 24.15 -8.87 -20.06
CA ILE A 320 23.95 -10.28 -20.43
C ILE A 320 22.80 -10.47 -21.43
N ARG A 321 22.15 -9.40 -21.88
CA ARG A 321 20.93 -9.42 -22.72
C ARG A 321 21.09 -10.28 -23.98
N ASP A 322 22.25 -10.23 -24.64
CA ASP A 322 22.49 -10.94 -25.88
C ASP A 322 22.88 -12.43 -25.67
N ALA A 323 23.11 -12.83 -24.45
CA ALA A 323 23.35 -14.22 -24.12
C ALA A 323 22.02 -14.96 -23.87
N PRO A 324 21.84 -16.20 -24.34
CA PRO A 324 20.65 -16.97 -24.07
C PRO A 324 20.49 -17.18 -22.56
N HIS A 325 19.36 -16.75 -21.98
CA HIS A 325 19.02 -16.94 -20.58
C HIS A 325 17.52 -16.76 -20.33
N ILE A 326 17.08 -17.23 -19.18
CA ILE A 326 15.74 -16.92 -18.64
C ILE A 326 15.94 -15.98 -17.45
N TRP A 327 15.37 -14.79 -17.54
CA TRP A 327 15.33 -13.84 -16.43
C TRP A 327 13.99 -13.96 -15.70
N MET A 328 14.04 -14.21 -14.39
CA MET A 328 12.89 -14.21 -13.53
C MET A 328 13.15 -13.27 -12.37
N GLU A 329 12.23 -12.35 -12.12
CA GLU A 329 12.34 -11.35 -11.08
C GLU A 329 11.21 -11.50 -10.08
N SER A 330 11.56 -11.42 -8.79
CA SER A 330 10.60 -11.44 -7.70
C SER A 330 11.04 -10.47 -6.62
N ALA A 331 10.09 -9.81 -5.99
CA ALA A 331 10.37 -8.87 -4.91
C ALA A 331 9.55 -9.23 -3.65
N GLY A 332 10.20 -9.15 -2.49
CA GLY A 332 9.50 -9.14 -1.22
C GLY A 332 8.89 -7.75 -0.99
N GLU A 333 7.62 -7.70 -0.64
CA GLU A 333 6.92 -6.48 -0.30
C GLU A 333 6.41 -6.55 1.14
N GLN A 334 6.60 -5.47 1.86
CA GLN A 334 6.17 -5.35 3.27
C GLN A 334 4.67 -5.62 3.46
N PHE A 335 3.86 -5.27 2.45
CA PHE A 335 2.40 -5.44 2.53
C PHE A 335 1.92 -6.89 2.44
N PHE A 336 2.78 -7.78 1.98
CA PHE A 336 2.48 -9.20 1.78
C PHE A 336 3.26 -10.12 2.72
N GLU A 337 3.82 -9.58 3.82
CA GLU A 337 4.55 -10.36 4.84
C GLU A 337 3.75 -11.57 5.35
N ASN A 338 2.44 -11.41 5.50
CA ASN A 338 1.54 -12.45 5.96
C ASN A 338 0.90 -13.27 4.81
N SER A 339 1.31 -13.07 3.56
CA SER A 339 0.80 -13.81 2.40
C SER A 339 1.86 -14.80 1.93
N PRO A 340 1.80 -16.08 2.37
CA PRO A 340 2.79 -17.08 1.98
C PRO A 340 2.86 -17.21 0.46
N PHE A 341 4.06 -17.31 -0.08
CA PHE A 341 4.32 -17.48 -1.52
C PHE A 341 3.88 -16.33 -2.42
N HIS A 342 3.47 -15.17 -1.89
CA HIS A 342 3.02 -14.04 -2.70
C HIS A 342 4.05 -13.66 -3.78
N ALA A 343 5.31 -13.49 -3.41
CA ALA A 343 6.39 -13.16 -4.35
C ALA A 343 6.57 -14.20 -5.48
N LEU A 344 6.34 -15.48 -5.18
CA LEU A 344 6.40 -16.54 -6.18
C LEU A 344 5.15 -16.58 -7.06
N SER A 345 3.97 -16.46 -6.47
CA SER A 345 2.72 -16.48 -7.24
C SER A 345 2.68 -15.31 -8.23
N GLU A 346 3.14 -14.13 -7.81
CA GLU A 346 3.18 -12.97 -8.69
C GLU A 346 4.22 -13.12 -9.81
N MET A 347 5.41 -13.60 -9.51
CA MET A 347 6.43 -13.91 -10.53
C MET A 347 5.89 -14.89 -11.58
N LEU A 348 5.24 -15.96 -11.13
CA LEU A 348 4.65 -16.97 -12.02
C LEU A 348 3.46 -16.41 -12.83
N SER A 349 2.62 -15.58 -12.21
CA SER A 349 1.50 -14.92 -12.90
C SER A 349 2.00 -14.00 -14.02
N GLN A 350 3.05 -13.21 -13.77
CA GLN A 350 3.68 -12.36 -14.78
C GLN A 350 4.28 -13.19 -15.92
N TRP A 351 4.92 -14.30 -15.61
CA TRP A 351 5.46 -15.21 -16.62
C TRP A 351 4.37 -15.86 -17.48
N LEU A 352 3.21 -16.16 -16.89
CA LEU A 352 2.05 -16.69 -17.62
C LEU A 352 1.38 -15.63 -18.52
N GLN A 353 1.47 -14.35 -18.19
CA GLN A 353 0.78 -13.25 -18.87
C GLN A 353 1.74 -12.16 -19.40
N PRO A 354 2.69 -12.46 -20.27
CA PRO A 354 3.73 -11.49 -20.66
C PRO A 354 3.21 -10.27 -21.45
N GLN A 355 2.01 -10.33 -22.04
CA GLN A 355 1.46 -9.28 -22.92
C GLN A 355 0.04 -8.82 -22.55
N GLY A 356 -0.47 -9.13 -21.36
CA GLY A 356 -1.81 -8.72 -20.92
C GLY A 356 -2.78 -9.87 -20.74
N ALA A 357 -4.07 -9.57 -20.65
CA ALA A 357 -5.11 -10.54 -20.33
C ALA A 357 -5.15 -11.69 -21.36
N THR A 358 -4.58 -12.82 -20.97
CA THR A 358 -4.73 -14.10 -21.65
C THR A 358 -5.90 -14.83 -21.00
N ASP A 359 -6.66 -15.57 -21.77
CA ASP A 359 -7.72 -16.43 -21.23
C ASP A 359 -7.14 -17.44 -20.22
N SER A 360 -7.92 -17.77 -19.19
CA SER A 360 -7.53 -18.75 -18.16
C SER A 360 -7.16 -20.11 -18.75
N GLU A 361 -7.78 -20.51 -19.85
CA GLU A 361 -7.47 -21.77 -20.56
C GLU A 361 -6.06 -21.72 -21.17
N GLU A 362 -5.71 -20.62 -21.83
CA GLU A 362 -4.36 -20.44 -22.40
C GLU A 362 -3.28 -20.41 -21.32
N GLN A 363 -3.57 -19.81 -20.17
CA GLN A 363 -2.65 -19.83 -19.02
C GLN A 363 -2.44 -21.25 -18.49
N LEU A 364 -3.51 -22.04 -18.37
CA LEU A 364 -3.43 -23.44 -17.96
C LEU A 364 -2.61 -24.28 -18.94
N GLU A 365 -2.85 -24.16 -20.25
CA GLU A 365 -2.06 -24.86 -21.26
C GLU A 365 -0.59 -24.48 -21.26
N ARG A 366 -0.29 -23.21 -21.02
CA ARG A 366 1.09 -22.73 -20.89
C ARG A 366 1.77 -23.33 -19.66
N LEU A 367 1.05 -23.36 -18.53
CA LEU A 367 1.52 -23.97 -17.29
C LEU A 367 1.74 -25.49 -17.45
N GLU A 368 0.80 -26.19 -18.05
CA GLU A 368 0.92 -27.62 -18.35
C GLU A 368 2.19 -27.93 -19.18
N ARG A 369 2.39 -27.19 -20.27
CA ARG A 369 3.58 -27.34 -21.13
C ARG A 369 4.87 -27.11 -20.35
N ALA A 370 4.91 -26.09 -19.48
CA ALA A 370 6.08 -25.78 -18.71
C ALA A 370 6.40 -26.84 -17.65
N LEU A 371 5.41 -27.31 -16.93
CA LEU A 371 5.57 -28.37 -15.92
C LEU A 371 5.95 -29.71 -16.56
N ALA A 372 5.31 -30.06 -17.67
CA ALA A 372 5.64 -31.26 -18.43
C ALA A 372 7.07 -31.22 -18.98
N SER A 373 7.49 -30.08 -19.55
CA SER A 373 8.87 -29.93 -20.05
C SER A 373 9.91 -30.05 -18.93
N ALA A 374 9.58 -29.59 -17.72
CA ALA A 374 10.43 -29.78 -16.54
C ALA A 374 10.44 -31.22 -15.97
N GLY A 375 9.68 -32.14 -16.58
CA GLY A 375 9.59 -33.56 -16.17
C GLY A 375 8.73 -33.80 -14.94
N LEU A 376 7.83 -32.88 -14.60
CA LEU A 376 6.91 -33.02 -13.49
C LEU A 376 5.65 -33.78 -13.90
N LYS A 377 5.06 -34.51 -12.95
CA LYS A 377 3.78 -35.17 -13.13
C LYS A 377 2.66 -34.15 -13.00
N LEU A 378 1.88 -33.97 -14.07
CA LEU A 378 0.85 -32.94 -14.14
C LEU A 378 -0.28 -33.16 -13.13
N ASP A 379 -0.68 -34.42 -12.89
CA ASP A 379 -1.71 -34.80 -11.91
C ASP A 379 -1.37 -34.37 -10.47
N GLU A 380 -0.08 -34.31 -10.15
CA GLU A 380 0.40 -33.88 -8.83
C GLU A 380 0.73 -32.38 -8.78
N ALA A 381 1.27 -31.82 -9.85
CA ALA A 381 1.81 -30.45 -9.87
C ALA A 381 0.76 -29.39 -10.22
N MET A 382 -0.11 -29.68 -11.20
CA MET A 382 -1.12 -28.73 -11.66
C MET A 382 -2.08 -28.26 -10.56
N PRO A 383 -2.69 -29.12 -9.75
CA PRO A 383 -3.61 -28.67 -8.71
C PRO A 383 -2.95 -27.73 -7.69
N LEU A 384 -1.68 -27.96 -7.37
CA LEU A 384 -0.94 -27.15 -6.40
C LEU A 384 -0.54 -25.78 -6.94
N ILE A 385 -0.03 -25.74 -8.16
CA ILE A 385 0.40 -24.47 -8.78
C ILE A 385 -0.80 -23.65 -9.23
N ALA A 386 -1.82 -24.28 -9.80
CA ALA A 386 -3.03 -23.59 -10.22
C ALA A 386 -3.79 -22.98 -9.03
N GLU A 387 -3.85 -23.66 -7.88
CA GLU A 387 -4.41 -23.10 -6.66
C GLU A 387 -3.57 -21.91 -6.15
N LEU A 388 -2.24 -22.00 -6.19
CA LEU A 388 -1.34 -20.88 -5.85
C LEU A 388 -1.61 -19.67 -6.73
N LEU A 389 -1.92 -19.88 -8.01
CA LEU A 389 -2.17 -18.85 -9.01
C LEU A 389 -3.66 -18.47 -9.15
N GLN A 390 -4.53 -19.11 -8.37
CA GLN A 390 -5.98 -18.93 -8.42
C GLN A 390 -6.59 -19.21 -9.81
N LEU A 391 -5.98 -20.15 -10.56
CA LEU A 391 -6.47 -20.57 -11.87
C LEU A 391 -7.52 -21.67 -11.74
N PRO A 392 -8.66 -21.58 -12.44
CA PRO A 392 -9.71 -22.59 -12.38
C PRO A 392 -9.29 -23.82 -13.20
N VAL A 393 -9.00 -24.94 -12.55
CA VAL A 393 -8.60 -26.20 -13.23
C VAL A 393 -9.77 -27.09 -13.62
N GLY A 394 -11.00 -26.79 -13.17
CA GLY A 394 -12.19 -27.57 -13.47
C GLY A 394 -12.08 -29.05 -13.02
N GLU A 395 -12.72 -29.93 -13.79
CA GLU A 395 -12.67 -31.39 -13.57
C GLU A 395 -11.38 -32.04 -14.11
N ARG A 396 -10.56 -31.31 -14.88
CA ARG A 396 -9.34 -31.81 -15.52
C ARG A 396 -8.30 -32.27 -14.48
N TYR A 397 -8.21 -31.55 -13.36
CA TYR A 397 -7.30 -31.85 -12.27
C TYR A 397 -8.06 -31.84 -10.95
N PRO A 398 -8.41 -33.00 -10.39
CA PRO A 398 -9.16 -33.07 -9.15
C PRO A 398 -8.37 -32.50 -7.97
N ALA A 399 -9.08 -31.84 -7.07
CA ALA A 399 -8.48 -31.27 -5.87
C ALA A 399 -7.78 -32.33 -5.02
N LEU A 400 -6.57 -32.04 -4.59
CA LEU A 400 -5.79 -32.94 -3.74
C LEU A 400 -6.30 -32.91 -2.29
N THR A 401 -6.64 -34.07 -1.76
CA THR A 401 -7.04 -34.21 -0.35
C THR A 401 -5.79 -34.28 0.53
N MET A 402 -5.35 -33.12 1.02
CA MET A 402 -4.14 -32.96 1.83
C MET A 402 -4.37 -32.00 2.99
N THR A 403 -3.64 -32.20 4.10
CA THR A 403 -3.59 -31.18 5.17
C THR A 403 -2.82 -29.93 4.68
N PRO A 404 -3.06 -28.75 5.27
CA PRO A 404 -2.34 -27.52 4.87
C PRO A 404 -0.81 -27.67 4.93
N GLU A 405 -0.30 -28.42 5.90
CA GLU A 405 1.14 -28.68 6.06
C GLU A 405 1.68 -29.59 4.96
N GLN A 406 0.96 -30.67 4.63
CA GLN A 406 1.32 -31.58 3.54
C GLN A 406 1.31 -30.83 2.20
N LYS A 407 0.28 -30.01 1.97
CA LYS A 407 0.15 -29.18 0.78
C LYS A 407 1.33 -28.25 0.61
N ARG A 408 1.70 -27.51 1.67
CA ARG A 408 2.85 -26.61 1.66
C ARG A 408 4.16 -27.33 1.34
N ARG A 409 4.39 -28.49 1.98
CA ARG A 409 5.60 -29.32 1.72
C ARG A 409 5.64 -29.82 0.28
N ARG A 410 4.50 -30.25 -0.25
CA ARG A 410 4.40 -30.75 -1.62
C ARG A 410 4.60 -29.62 -2.64
N LEU A 411 4.01 -28.45 -2.38
CA LEU A 411 4.20 -27.25 -3.20
C LEU A 411 5.68 -26.87 -3.31
N TYR A 412 6.42 -26.87 -2.20
CA TYR A 412 7.87 -26.64 -2.24
C TYR A 412 8.59 -27.66 -3.11
N ALA A 413 8.25 -28.94 -2.98
CA ALA A 413 8.88 -29.99 -3.79
C ALA A 413 8.59 -29.81 -5.28
N VAL A 414 7.37 -29.45 -5.65
CA VAL A 414 6.97 -29.16 -7.04
C VAL A 414 7.72 -27.93 -7.57
N LEU A 415 7.76 -26.84 -6.82
CA LEU A 415 8.47 -25.62 -7.23
C LEU A 415 9.97 -25.87 -7.44
N MET A 416 10.62 -26.58 -6.52
CA MET A 416 12.03 -26.95 -6.65
C MET A 416 12.24 -27.89 -7.84
N GLY A 417 11.36 -28.88 -8.01
CA GLY A 417 11.40 -29.79 -9.16
C GLY A 417 11.27 -29.03 -10.48
N TRP A 418 10.43 -28.01 -10.54
CA TRP A 418 10.26 -27.17 -11.72
C TRP A 418 11.53 -26.38 -12.02
N VAL A 419 12.09 -25.68 -11.03
CA VAL A 419 13.34 -24.90 -11.19
C VAL A 419 14.48 -25.81 -11.67
N PHE A 420 14.70 -26.97 -11.06
CA PHE A 420 15.76 -27.90 -11.48
C PHE A 420 15.46 -28.53 -12.84
N GLY A 421 14.21 -28.83 -13.15
CA GLY A 421 13.82 -29.35 -14.46
C GLY A 421 14.08 -28.34 -15.56
N ALA A 422 13.64 -27.10 -15.37
CA ALA A 422 13.88 -25.99 -16.31
C ALA A 422 15.39 -25.73 -16.51
N ALA A 423 16.18 -25.73 -15.43
CA ALA A 423 17.63 -25.53 -15.51
C ALA A 423 18.34 -26.65 -16.30
N ARG A 424 17.81 -27.87 -16.30
CA ARG A 424 18.36 -28.96 -17.11
C ARG A 424 18.06 -28.82 -18.59
N LEU A 425 16.89 -28.27 -18.95
CA LEU A 425 16.49 -28.05 -20.33
C LEU A 425 17.30 -26.95 -21.00
N HIS A 426 17.74 -25.99 -20.23
CA HIS A 426 18.52 -24.82 -20.70
C HIS A 426 20.01 -24.94 -20.38
N ARG A 427 20.54 -26.16 -20.24
CA ARG A 427 22.00 -26.38 -20.24
C ARG A 427 22.55 -26.08 -21.65
N TRP A 428 23.28 -25.04 -21.74
CA TRP A 428 24.08 -24.66 -22.90
C TRP A 428 25.51 -25.15 -22.76
#